data_4470c6b793861c8ae5ed457d119f5233
#
_entry.id   4470c6b793861c8ae5ed457d119f5233
#
_cell.length_a   1.000
_cell.length_b   1.000
_cell.length_c   1.000
_cell.angle_alpha   90.00
_cell.angle_beta   90.00
_cell.angle_gamma   90.00
#
_symmetry.space_group_name_H-M   'P 1'
#
loop_
_entity.id
_entity.type
_entity.pdbx_description
1 polymer ?
#
loop_
_entity_poly.entity_id
_entity_poly.type
_entity_poly.pdbx_seq_one_letter_code
_entity_poly.pdbx_strand_id
1 'polypeptide(L)'
;MFGLQRKVFFKVQNLSLPKTQPVRFFWEYVNMMFNKPDPERIKSLGPDRACAEWVLRNGGKVVWANGKKLDDYNLLPPESQTVPKIVEIDGTDSSISHYGFSHLSGCTKLERIILHNNKYIDDRAMKGLSYGLATLSHVQVSECVNVKDQGLKEIKVLKNLQMLIVFSLSSVSDLEGCKQYLQSQLPKCKILGKEDKIIN
;
A
#
# COMPACT_ATOMS: atom_id res chain seq x y z
N MET A 1 57.93 42.46 -34.69
CA MET A 1 57.60 41.99 -33.35
C MET A 1 56.17 41.47 -33.40
N PHE A 2 56.00 40.15 -33.61
CA PHE A 2 54.67 39.56 -33.76
C PHE A 2 54.32 38.86 -32.45
N GLY A 3 53.22 39.37 -31.78
CA GLY A 3 52.71 38.78 -30.58
C GLY A 3 51.79 37.58 -30.89
N LEU A 4 52.15 36.38 -30.44
CA LEU A 4 51.30 35.20 -30.50
C LEU A 4 50.20 35.31 -29.49
N GLN A 5 48.93 35.40 -29.95
CA GLN A 5 47.75 35.21 -29.10
C GLN A 5 47.49 33.72 -28.97
N ARG A 6 47.64 33.15 -27.75
CA ARG A 6 47.21 31.80 -27.40
C ARG A 6 45.71 31.78 -27.23
N LYS A 7 44.99 31.14 -28.15
CA LYS A 7 43.56 30.79 -27.96
C LYS A 7 43.47 29.67 -26.96
N VAL A 8 42.95 29.92 -25.77
CA VAL A 8 42.58 28.89 -24.79
C VAL A 8 41.22 28.33 -25.19
N PHE A 9 41.20 27.08 -25.72
CA PHE A 9 39.97 26.37 -25.94
C PHE A 9 39.49 25.79 -24.62
N PHE A 10 38.43 26.33 -24.02
CA PHE A 10 37.70 25.69 -22.98
C PHE A 10 36.88 24.55 -23.59
N LYS A 11 37.29 23.29 -23.31
CA LYS A 11 36.56 22.10 -23.65
C LYS A 11 35.38 22.04 -22.68
N VAL A 12 34.20 22.49 -23.09
CA VAL A 12 32.95 22.27 -22.35
C VAL A 12 32.66 20.79 -22.39
N GLN A 13 32.99 20.09 -21.31
CA GLN A 13 32.53 18.73 -21.11
C GLN A 13 31.02 18.80 -20.92
N ASN A 14 30.27 18.18 -21.83
CA ASN A 14 28.85 17.95 -21.70
C ASN A 14 28.60 17.09 -20.46
N LEU A 15 28.32 17.71 -19.31
CA LEU A 15 27.71 17.02 -18.19
C LEU A 15 26.27 16.69 -18.61
N SER A 16 26.06 15.46 -19.05
CA SER A 16 24.73 14.90 -19.18
C SER A 16 24.15 14.71 -17.78
N LEU A 17 23.37 15.66 -17.32
CA LEU A 17 22.56 15.52 -16.12
C LEU A 17 21.62 14.32 -16.30
N PRO A 18 21.53 13.40 -15.33
CA PRO A 18 20.58 12.29 -15.41
C PRO A 18 19.16 12.84 -15.40
N LYS A 19 18.49 12.79 -16.54
CA LYS A 19 17.19 13.44 -16.82
C LYS A 19 16.00 12.84 -16.05
N THR A 20 16.17 11.84 -15.19
CA THR A 20 15.06 11.06 -14.62
C THR A 20 14.90 11.18 -13.10
N GLN A 21 15.90 11.63 -12.35
CA GLN A 21 15.85 11.65 -10.88
C GLN A 21 14.89 12.70 -10.28
N PRO A 22 14.85 13.97 -10.70
CA PRO A 22 14.01 14.98 -10.07
C PRO A 22 12.49 14.69 -10.22
N VAL A 23 12.08 14.11 -11.34
CA VAL A 23 10.67 13.76 -11.58
C VAL A 23 10.22 12.60 -10.68
N ARG A 24 11.08 11.60 -10.47
CA ARG A 24 10.77 10.46 -9.59
C ARG A 24 10.58 10.92 -8.14
N PHE A 25 11.48 11.75 -7.61
CA PHE A 25 11.36 12.30 -6.25
C PHE A 25 10.12 13.16 -6.07
N PHE A 26 9.73 13.93 -7.09
CA PHE A 26 8.50 14.71 -7.04
C PHE A 26 7.26 13.82 -6.88
N TRP A 27 7.13 12.77 -7.70
CA TRP A 27 5.98 11.86 -7.61
C TRP A 27 5.96 11.04 -6.32
N GLU A 28 7.13 10.67 -5.80
CA GLU A 28 7.23 10.00 -4.49
C GLU A 28 6.79 10.93 -3.36
N TYR A 29 7.20 12.20 -3.41
CA TYR A 29 6.75 13.23 -2.45
C TYR A 29 5.22 13.44 -2.54
N VAL A 30 4.67 13.56 -3.73
CA VAL A 30 3.22 13.69 -3.94
C VAL A 30 2.48 12.48 -3.37
N ASN A 31 2.94 11.26 -3.68
CA ASN A 31 2.34 10.03 -3.13
C ASN A 31 2.39 10.02 -1.60
N MET A 32 3.53 10.40 -1.01
CA MET A 32 3.65 10.53 0.45
C MET A 32 2.61 11.50 1.01
N MET A 33 2.44 12.68 0.42
CA MET A 33 1.49 13.69 0.90
C MET A 33 0.03 13.22 0.84
N PHE A 34 -0.35 12.47 -0.20
CA PHE A 34 -1.69 11.90 -0.32
C PHE A 34 -1.95 10.74 0.64
N ASN A 35 -0.90 10.05 1.08
CA ASN A 35 -1.00 8.91 1.98
C ASN A 35 -0.84 9.27 3.46
N LYS A 36 -0.08 10.33 3.78
CA LYS A 36 0.26 10.68 5.17
C LYS A 36 -1.00 10.90 6.01
N PRO A 37 -1.11 10.25 7.20
CA PRO A 37 -2.22 10.48 8.10
C PRO A 37 -2.18 11.90 8.69
N ASP A 38 -3.37 12.45 8.90
CA ASP A 38 -3.58 13.69 9.64
C ASP A 38 -4.18 13.35 11.02
N PRO A 39 -3.42 13.46 12.11
CA PRO A 39 -3.88 13.11 13.46
C PRO A 39 -5.08 13.94 13.92
N GLU A 40 -5.12 15.23 13.58
CA GLU A 40 -6.23 16.10 13.97
C GLU A 40 -7.52 15.69 13.25
N ARG A 41 -7.42 15.32 11.97
CA ARG A 41 -8.54 14.82 11.20
C ARG A 41 -9.03 13.46 11.71
N ILE A 42 -8.12 12.57 12.06
CA ILE A 42 -8.48 11.27 12.68
C ILE A 42 -9.22 11.50 14.00
N LYS A 43 -8.75 12.44 14.83
CA LYS A 43 -9.35 12.77 16.12
C LYS A 43 -10.75 13.39 15.95
N SER A 44 -10.94 14.28 14.97
CA SER A 44 -12.21 15.01 14.77
C SER A 44 -13.27 14.16 14.09
N LEU A 45 -12.93 13.35 13.11
CA LEU A 45 -13.86 12.60 12.26
C LEU A 45 -13.98 11.11 12.61
N GLY A 46 -13.08 10.64 13.46
CA GLY A 46 -12.93 9.23 13.80
C GLY A 46 -12.13 8.41 12.79
N PRO A 47 -11.62 7.24 13.23
CA PRO A 47 -10.68 6.45 12.44
C PRO A 47 -11.29 5.89 11.14
N ASP A 48 -12.52 5.41 11.17
CA ASP A 48 -13.15 4.81 9.98
C ASP A 48 -13.36 5.82 8.87
N ARG A 49 -13.78 7.07 9.20
CA ARG A 49 -13.95 8.11 8.20
C ARG A 49 -12.60 8.56 7.65
N ALA A 50 -11.61 8.83 8.50
CA ALA A 50 -10.28 9.24 8.07
C ALA A 50 -9.60 8.16 7.21
N CYS A 51 -9.79 6.87 7.56
CA CYS A 51 -9.31 5.74 6.76
C CYS A 51 -10.02 5.67 5.41
N ALA A 52 -11.35 5.84 5.35
CA ALA A 52 -12.08 5.85 4.09
C ALA A 52 -11.62 6.99 3.17
N GLU A 53 -11.44 8.19 3.72
CA GLU A 53 -10.91 9.33 2.96
C GLU A 53 -9.53 9.06 2.37
N TRP A 54 -8.64 8.44 3.15
CA TRP A 54 -7.32 8.02 2.68
C TRP A 54 -7.42 7.03 1.52
N VAL A 55 -8.20 5.96 1.69
CA VAL A 55 -8.36 4.91 0.68
C VAL A 55 -8.93 5.48 -0.61
N LEU A 56 -10.04 6.22 -0.54
CA LEU A 56 -10.73 6.79 -1.70
C LEU A 56 -9.89 7.84 -2.42
N ARG A 57 -9.19 8.70 -1.68
CA ARG A 57 -8.28 9.72 -2.24
C ARG A 57 -7.13 9.10 -3.05
N ASN A 58 -6.75 7.89 -2.70
CA ASN A 58 -5.72 7.13 -3.40
C ASN A 58 -6.27 6.18 -4.47
N GLY A 59 -7.57 6.28 -4.82
CA GLY A 59 -8.20 5.48 -5.86
C GLY A 59 -8.62 4.07 -5.43
N GLY A 60 -8.55 3.77 -4.12
CA GLY A 60 -9.08 2.52 -3.58
C GLY A 60 -10.59 2.59 -3.30
N LYS A 61 -11.13 1.51 -2.73
CA LYS A 61 -12.55 1.35 -2.40
C LYS A 61 -12.70 0.86 -0.97
N VAL A 62 -13.82 1.17 -0.35
CA VAL A 62 -14.16 0.66 0.98
C VAL A 62 -15.52 -0.04 0.97
N VAL A 63 -15.68 -1.04 1.84
CA VAL A 63 -16.97 -1.65 2.15
C VAL A 63 -17.28 -1.36 3.61
N TRP A 64 -18.48 -0.84 3.85
CA TRP A 64 -18.97 -0.53 5.16
C TRP A 64 -19.65 -1.74 5.82
N ALA A 65 -19.76 -1.75 7.13
CA ALA A 65 -20.44 -2.81 7.92
C ALA A 65 -21.91 -3.01 7.54
N ASN A 66 -22.55 -2.07 6.87
CA ASN A 66 -23.89 -2.20 6.33
C ASN A 66 -23.94 -2.79 4.91
N GLY A 67 -22.78 -3.25 4.37
CA GLY A 67 -22.64 -3.83 3.05
C GLY A 67 -22.53 -2.83 1.91
N LYS A 68 -22.68 -1.52 2.15
CA LYS A 68 -22.54 -0.50 1.10
C LYS A 68 -21.07 -0.38 0.69
N LYS A 69 -20.82 -0.43 -0.62
CA LYS A 69 -19.51 -0.14 -1.22
C LYS A 69 -19.40 1.33 -1.58
N LEU A 70 -18.19 1.88 -1.48
CA LEU A 70 -17.86 3.25 -1.86
C LEU A 70 -16.52 3.26 -2.60
N ASP A 71 -16.48 3.84 -3.80
CA ASP A 71 -15.33 3.96 -4.68
C ASP A 71 -15.10 5.38 -5.20
N ASP A 72 -15.96 6.33 -4.83
CA ASP A 72 -15.83 7.75 -5.15
C ASP A 72 -15.77 8.58 -3.85
N TYR A 73 -14.69 9.36 -3.72
CA TYR A 73 -14.49 10.28 -2.59
C TYR A 73 -15.63 11.28 -2.44
N ASN A 74 -16.21 11.75 -3.55
CA ASN A 74 -17.28 12.74 -3.55
C ASN A 74 -18.62 12.21 -3.03
N LEU A 75 -18.76 10.89 -2.92
CA LEU A 75 -19.95 10.22 -2.35
C LEU A 75 -19.84 9.97 -0.86
N LEU A 76 -18.74 10.38 -0.21
CA LEU A 76 -18.68 10.38 1.25
C LEU A 76 -19.75 11.30 1.84
N PRO A 77 -20.46 10.87 2.90
CA PRO A 77 -21.41 11.72 3.59
C PRO A 77 -20.76 13.03 4.08
N PRO A 78 -21.51 14.13 4.29
CA PRO A 78 -20.98 15.33 4.92
C PRO A 78 -20.27 15.04 6.25
N GLU A 79 -19.29 15.87 6.63
CA GLU A 79 -18.50 15.66 7.87
C GLU A 79 -19.35 15.68 9.15
N SER A 80 -20.50 16.36 9.10
CA SER A 80 -21.49 16.39 10.20
C SER A 80 -22.20 15.05 10.42
N GLN A 81 -22.08 14.10 9.49
CA GLN A 81 -22.69 12.77 9.59
C GLN A 81 -21.66 11.71 9.95
N THR A 82 -22.03 10.83 10.87
CA THR A 82 -21.22 9.65 11.19
C THR A 82 -21.26 8.64 10.06
N VAL A 83 -20.13 7.97 9.82
CA VAL A 83 -20.04 6.88 8.85
C VAL A 83 -20.10 5.52 9.56
N PRO A 84 -20.55 4.45 8.88
CA PRO A 84 -20.44 3.09 9.40
C PRO A 84 -18.98 2.67 9.58
N LYS A 85 -18.75 1.56 10.27
CA LYS A 85 -17.42 0.96 10.39
C LYS A 85 -16.98 0.36 9.05
N ILE A 86 -15.69 0.48 8.72
CA ILE A 86 -15.09 -0.20 7.56
C ILE A 86 -14.90 -1.68 7.89
N VAL A 87 -15.30 -2.55 6.97
CA VAL A 87 -15.07 -4.01 7.05
C VAL A 87 -14.09 -4.50 5.99
N GLU A 88 -13.99 -3.79 4.85
CA GLU A 88 -13.07 -4.16 3.76
C GLU A 88 -12.45 -2.92 3.13
N ILE A 89 -11.18 -3.03 2.76
CA ILE A 89 -10.45 -2.09 1.94
C ILE A 89 -9.98 -2.83 0.67
N ASP A 90 -10.34 -2.29 -0.50
CA ASP A 90 -9.84 -2.74 -1.79
C ASP A 90 -8.90 -1.67 -2.36
N GLY A 91 -7.60 -1.96 -2.33
CA GLY A 91 -6.53 -1.12 -2.88
C GLY A 91 -6.06 -1.57 -4.26
N THR A 92 -6.92 -2.26 -5.04
CA THR A 92 -6.61 -2.66 -6.40
C THR A 92 -6.37 -1.44 -7.28
N ASP A 93 -5.31 -1.45 -8.08
CA ASP A 93 -4.93 -0.38 -9.02
C ASP A 93 -4.78 1.01 -8.37
N SER A 94 -4.57 1.07 -7.05
CA SER A 94 -4.54 2.32 -6.29
C SER A 94 -3.12 2.88 -6.11
N SER A 95 -3.04 4.11 -5.59
CA SER A 95 -1.78 4.75 -5.16
C SER A 95 -1.55 4.67 -3.64
N ILE A 96 -2.24 3.76 -2.96
CA ILE A 96 -2.01 3.44 -1.55
C ILE A 96 -0.56 3.01 -1.34
N SER A 97 0.11 3.56 -0.34
CA SER A 97 1.49 3.25 -0.01
C SER A 97 1.71 3.12 1.50
N HIS A 98 2.89 2.63 1.89
CA HIS A 98 3.25 2.40 3.29
C HIS A 98 3.04 3.62 4.21
N TYR A 99 3.11 4.84 3.69
CA TYR A 99 2.89 6.07 4.47
C TYR A 99 1.51 6.15 5.12
N GLY A 100 0.50 5.49 4.54
CA GLY A 100 -0.89 5.57 4.98
C GLY A 100 -1.36 4.44 5.87
N PHE A 101 -0.61 3.37 6.06
CA PHE A 101 -1.09 2.18 6.77
C PHE A 101 -1.48 2.42 8.23
N SER A 102 -0.94 3.47 8.87
CA SER A 102 -1.37 3.83 10.23
C SER A 102 -2.83 4.32 10.32
N HIS A 103 -3.48 4.67 9.18
CA HIS A 103 -4.92 4.88 9.13
C HIS A 103 -5.75 3.63 9.50
N LEU A 104 -5.18 2.43 9.39
CA LEU A 104 -5.84 1.19 9.82
C LEU A 104 -6.03 1.13 11.33
N SER A 105 -5.23 1.89 12.09
CA SER A 105 -5.33 1.94 13.55
C SER A 105 -6.68 2.54 13.97
N GLY A 106 -7.43 1.79 14.78
CA GLY A 106 -8.76 2.20 15.23
C GLY A 106 -9.93 1.79 14.32
N CYS A 107 -9.67 1.19 13.16
CA CYS A 107 -10.71 0.56 12.33
C CYS A 107 -11.09 -0.81 12.92
N THR A 108 -11.92 -0.79 13.98
CA THR A 108 -12.20 -1.95 14.84
C THR A 108 -13.03 -3.07 14.21
N LYS A 109 -13.51 -2.88 12.98
CA LYS A 109 -14.28 -3.88 12.21
C LYS A 109 -13.62 -4.24 10.88
N LEU A 110 -12.40 -3.75 10.63
CA LEU A 110 -11.68 -4.04 9.40
C LEU A 110 -11.21 -5.51 9.39
N GLU A 111 -11.83 -6.32 8.56
CA GLU A 111 -11.58 -7.75 8.45
C GLU A 111 -10.80 -8.11 7.19
N ARG A 112 -10.96 -7.34 6.11
CA ARG A 112 -10.38 -7.68 4.81
C ARG A 112 -9.60 -6.52 4.20
N ILE A 113 -8.43 -6.83 3.62
CA ILE A 113 -7.65 -5.89 2.82
C ILE A 113 -7.15 -6.58 1.55
N ILE A 114 -7.37 -5.93 0.40
CA ILE A 114 -6.94 -6.39 -0.92
C ILE A 114 -5.91 -5.40 -1.46
N LEU A 115 -4.71 -5.89 -1.75
CA LEU A 115 -3.61 -5.15 -2.37
C LEU A 115 -3.24 -5.86 -3.66
N HIS A 116 -3.91 -5.48 -4.74
CA HIS A 116 -3.70 -6.08 -6.06
C HIS A 116 -3.22 -5.03 -7.06
N ASN A 117 -2.24 -5.41 -7.89
CA ASN A 117 -1.67 -4.55 -8.94
C ASN A 117 -1.32 -3.14 -8.45
N ASN A 118 -0.65 -3.04 -7.30
CA ASN A 118 -0.28 -1.77 -6.71
C ASN A 118 1.25 -1.62 -6.61
N LYS A 119 1.80 -0.76 -7.45
CA LYS A 119 3.26 -0.49 -7.53
C LYS A 119 3.83 0.28 -6.34
N TYR A 120 2.99 0.85 -5.48
CA TYR A 120 3.43 1.60 -4.30
C TYR A 120 3.47 0.73 -3.03
N ILE A 121 2.98 -0.50 -3.12
CA ILE A 121 3.07 -1.48 -2.04
C ILE A 121 4.46 -2.13 -2.05
N ASP A 122 5.16 -2.02 -0.94
CA ASP A 122 6.50 -2.54 -0.71
C ASP A 122 6.61 -3.27 0.64
N ASP A 123 7.81 -3.68 1.04
CA ASP A 123 8.07 -4.37 2.31
C ASP A 123 7.63 -3.56 3.54
N ARG A 124 7.70 -2.21 3.46
CA ARG A 124 7.25 -1.31 4.54
C ARG A 124 5.74 -1.34 4.68
N ALA A 125 5.00 -1.45 3.56
CA ALA A 125 3.56 -1.61 3.57
C ALA A 125 3.15 -2.95 4.20
N MET A 126 3.87 -4.04 3.91
CA MET A 126 3.64 -5.34 4.53
C MET A 126 3.79 -5.27 6.05
N LYS A 127 4.84 -4.62 6.54
CA LYS A 127 5.01 -4.34 7.97
C LYS A 127 3.88 -3.49 8.53
N GLY A 128 3.38 -2.53 7.75
CA GLY A 128 2.26 -1.64 8.11
C GLY A 128 0.93 -2.38 8.32
N LEU A 129 0.73 -3.58 7.79
CA LEU A 129 -0.44 -4.41 8.08
C LEU A 129 -0.61 -4.68 9.59
N SER A 130 0.46 -4.57 10.36
CA SER A 130 0.43 -4.71 11.82
C SER A 130 -0.50 -3.70 12.52
N TYR A 131 -0.82 -2.57 11.91
CA TYR A 131 -1.82 -1.63 12.45
C TYR A 131 -3.25 -2.22 12.47
N GLY A 132 -3.52 -3.24 11.64
CA GLY A 132 -4.78 -4.00 11.62
C GLY A 132 -4.71 -5.36 12.31
N LEU A 133 -3.65 -5.67 13.07
CA LEU A 133 -3.37 -7.01 13.59
C LEU A 133 -4.49 -7.63 14.45
N ALA A 134 -5.29 -6.80 15.11
CA ALA A 134 -6.37 -7.28 15.97
C ALA A 134 -7.61 -7.78 15.20
N THR A 135 -7.83 -7.29 13.98
CA THR A 135 -9.09 -7.47 13.25
C THR A 135 -8.92 -8.14 11.89
N LEU A 136 -7.76 -7.99 11.23
CA LEU A 136 -7.53 -8.55 9.92
C LEU A 136 -7.56 -10.09 9.94
N SER A 137 -8.52 -10.62 9.19
CA SER A 137 -8.73 -12.07 8.99
C SER A 137 -8.47 -12.50 7.54
N HIS A 138 -8.55 -11.57 6.57
CA HIS A 138 -8.36 -11.85 5.15
C HIS A 138 -7.41 -10.81 4.54
N VAL A 139 -6.33 -11.27 3.93
CA VAL A 139 -5.37 -10.41 3.22
C VAL A 139 -5.09 -11.00 1.84
N GLN A 140 -5.13 -10.14 0.82
CA GLN A 140 -4.62 -10.46 -0.50
C GLN A 140 -3.46 -9.53 -0.83
N VAL A 141 -2.35 -10.11 -1.32
CA VAL A 141 -1.20 -9.39 -1.88
C VAL A 141 -0.83 -10.05 -3.20
N SER A 142 -1.08 -9.35 -4.31
CA SER A 142 -0.88 -9.93 -5.63
C SER A 142 -0.51 -8.85 -6.65
N GLU A 143 0.37 -9.20 -7.59
CA GLU A 143 0.89 -8.28 -8.61
C GLU A 143 1.52 -6.99 -8.04
N CYS A 144 1.99 -7.02 -6.79
CA CYS A 144 2.70 -5.93 -6.13
C CYS A 144 4.21 -6.10 -6.35
N VAL A 145 4.72 -5.45 -7.39
CA VAL A 145 6.08 -5.66 -7.92
C VAL A 145 7.22 -5.23 -6.97
N ASN A 146 6.94 -4.48 -5.91
CA ASN A 146 7.94 -4.00 -4.96
C ASN A 146 7.96 -4.76 -3.62
N VAL A 147 7.12 -5.79 -3.47
CA VAL A 147 7.13 -6.70 -2.32
C VAL A 147 8.17 -7.78 -2.55
N LYS A 148 9.05 -7.98 -1.57
CA LYS A 148 10.12 -8.99 -1.57
C LYS A 148 9.84 -10.06 -0.52
N ASP A 149 10.68 -11.13 -0.52
CA ASP A 149 10.59 -12.24 0.43
C ASP A 149 10.51 -11.78 1.88
N GLN A 150 11.33 -10.79 2.28
CA GLN A 150 11.34 -10.28 3.63
C GLN A 150 10.05 -9.56 3.99
N GLY A 151 9.54 -8.71 3.11
CA GLY A 151 8.27 -8.01 3.32
C GLY A 151 7.11 -8.98 3.43
N LEU A 152 7.03 -9.97 2.52
CA LEU A 152 5.97 -10.96 2.56
C LEU A 152 5.96 -11.74 3.89
N LYS A 153 7.13 -12.08 4.43
CA LYS A 153 7.26 -12.77 5.73
C LYS A 153 6.81 -11.95 6.94
N GLU A 154 6.70 -10.61 6.83
CA GLU A 154 6.17 -9.76 7.91
C GLU A 154 4.69 -10.04 8.22
N ILE A 155 3.94 -10.62 7.29
CA ILE A 155 2.53 -11.01 7.50
C ILE A 155 2.36 -12.01 8.68
N LYS A 156 3.41 -12.69 9.09
CA LYS A 156 3.45 -13.61 10.27
C LYS A 156 2.89 -13.02 11.57
N VAL A 157 2.87 -11.68 11.69
CA VAL A 157 2.37 -11.00 12.91
C VAL A 157 0.84 -11.06 13.02
N LEU A 158 0.13 -11.27 11.91
CA LEU A 158 -1.33 -11.29 11.84
C LEU A 158 -1.88 -12.62 12.35
N LYS A 159 -1.84 -12.87 13.65
CA LYS A 159 -2.19 -14.17 14.26
C LYS A 159 -3.67 -14.55 14.12
N ASN A 160 -4.54 -13.58 13.81
CA ASN A 160 -5.96 -13.78 13.54
C ASN A 160 -6.27 -14.06 12.06
N LEU A 161 -5.24 -14.09 11.20
CA LEU A 161 -5.41 -14.28 9.77
C LEU A 161 -5.96 -15.69 9.48
N GLN A 162 -7.09 -15.74 8.78
CA GLN A 162 -7.77 -16.97 8.36
C GLN A 162 -7.48 -17.30 6.89
N MET A 163 -7.28 -16.26 6.07
CA MET A 163 -7.00 -16.41 4.64
C MET A 163 -5.94 -15.43 4.17
N LEU A 164 -4.95 -15.95 3.46
CA LEU A 164 -3.93 -15.19 2.77
C LEU A 164 -3.89 -15.61 1.30
N ILE A 165 -4.12 -14.66 0.39
CA ILE A 165 -4.03 -14.89 -1.05
C ILE A 165 -2.77 -14.20 -1.56
N VAL A 166 -1.81 -14.96 -2.13
CA VAL A 166 -0.54 -14.44 -2.63
C VAL A 166 -0.17 -15.08 -3.96
N PHE A 167 0.02 -14.25 -4.98
CA PHE A 167 0.45 -14.70 -6.31
C PHE A 167 1.05 -13.56 -7.14
N SER A 168 1.81 -13.90 -8.18
CA SER A 168 2.38 -12.95 -9.15
C SER A 168 3.18 -11.82 -8.49
N LEU A 169 3.99 -12.13 -7.48
CA LEU A 169 4.91 -11.20 -6.81
C LEU A 169 6.29 -11.34 -7.44
N SER A 170 6.58 -10.57 -8.49
CA SER A 170 7.77 -10.72 -9.34
C SER A 170 9.09 -10.45 -8.63
N SER A 171 9.10 -9.72 -7.52
CA SER A 171 10.30 -9.44 -6.70
C SER A 171 10.46 -10.39 -5.50
N VAL A 172 9.56 -11.35 -5.33
CA VAL A 172 9.72 -12.45 -4.38
C VAL A 172 10.50 -13.56 -5.07
N SER A 173 11.68 -13.87 -4.53
CA SER A 173 12.62 -14.83 -5.14
C SER A 173 12.16 -16.27 -4.92
N ASP A 174 11.58 -16.58 -3.77
CA ASP A 174 11.07 -17.90 -3.40
C ASP A 174 9.66 -17.79 -2.78
N LEU A 175 8.66 -17.71 -3.64
CA LEU A 175 7.27 -17.57 -3.21
C LEU A 175 6.77 -18.80 -2.44
N GLU A 176 7.13 -20.00 -2.88
CA GLU A 176 6.72 -21.24 -2.22
C GLU A 176 7.39 -21.40 -0.86
N GLY A 177 8.67 -21.10 -0.73
CA GLY A 177 9.36 -21.08 0.57
C GLY A 177 8.77 -20.02 1.51
N CYS A 178 8.37 -18.86 0.99
CA CYS A 178 7.66 -17.84 1.79
C CYS A 178 6.30 -18.34 2.27
N LYS A 179 5.52 -19.02 1.42
CA LYS A 179 4.23 -19.64 1.81
C LYS A 179 4.42 -20.71 2.88
N GLN A 180 5.40 -21.61 2.72
CA GLN A 180 5.71 -22.64 3.71
C GLN A 180 6.12 -22.03 5.06
N TYR A 181 6.98 -20.99 5.03
CA TYR A 181 7.33 -20.24 6.22
C TYR A 181 6.10 -19.62 6.89
N LEU A 182 5.27 -18.92 6.12
CA LEU A 182 4.04 -18.31 6.65
C LEU A 182 3.06 -19.37 7.18
N GLN A 183 2.92 -20.52 6.52
CA GLN A 183 2.09 -21.63 7.00
C GLN A 183 2.58 -22.17 8.35
N SER A 184 3.91 -22.24 8.58
CA SER A 184 4.47 -22.64 9.87
C SER A 184 4.20 -21.61 10.98
N GLN A 185 4.13 -20.31 10.64
CA GLN A 185 3.88 -19.21 11.58
C GLN A 185 2.39 -18.97 11.85
N LEU A 186 1.54 -19.32 10.88
CA LEU A 186 0.09 -19.12 10.86
C LEU A 186 -0.63 -20.44 10.54
N PRO A 187 -0.57 -21.44 11.42
CA PRO A 187 -1.04 -22.81 11.10
C PRO A 187 -2.54 -22.89 10.82
N LYS A 188 -3.33 -21.92 11.28
CA LYS A 188 -4.78 -21.85 11.04
C LYS A 188 -5.15 -21.05 9.78
N CYS A 189 -4.17 -20.37 9.15
CA CYS A 189 -4.40 -19.57 7.97
C CYS A 189 -4.41 -20.44 6.72
N LYS A 190 -5.42 -20.31 5.88
CA LYS A 190 -5.42 -20.89 4.54
C LYS A 190 -4.64 -20.00 3.61
N ILE A 191 -3.51 -20.48 3.05
CA ILE A 191 -2.68 -19.74 2.13
C ILE A 191 -2.97 -20.21 0.71
N LEU A 192 -3.41 -19.30 -0.17
CA LEU A 192 -3.87 -19.56 -1.52
C LEU A 192 -2.96 -18.89 -2.56
N GLY A 193 -2.77 -19.57 -3.69
CA GLY A 193 -2.13 -19.05 -4.90
C GLY A 193 -3.13 -18.56 -5.95
N LYS A 194 -2.63 -18.37 -7.18
CA LYS A 194 -3.45 -17.90 -8.32
C LYS A 194 -4.49 -18.96 -8.76
N GLU A 195 -4.12 -20.23 -8.67
CA GLU A 195 -4.93 -21.36 -9.14
C GLU A 195 -6.03 -21.74 -8.14
N ASP A 196 -5.84 -21.36 -6.88
CA ASP A 196 -6.79 -21.64 -5.81
C ASP A 196 -7.94 -20.61 -5.75
N LYS A 197 -8.26 -19.93 -6.86
CA LYS A 197 -9.33 -18.95 -6.89
C LYS A 197 -10.58 -19.55 -6.28
N ILE A 198 -11.04 -18.90 -5.24
CA ILE A 198 -12.27 -19.21 -4.53
C ILE A 198 -13.38 -19.35 -5.58
N ILE A 199 -13.85 -20.58 -5.76
CA ILE A 199 -15.14 -20.83 -6.38
C ILE A 199 -16.14 -20.30 -5.34
N ASN A 200 -16.66 -19.11 -5.59
CA ASN A 200 -17.79 -18.56 -4.81
C ASN A 200 -19.06 -19.27 -5.19
#